data_4eef9af7e067e6abade9b2e8749325bd
#
_entry.id   4eef9af7e067e6abade9b2e8749325bd
#
_cell.length_a   1.000
_cell.length_b   1.000
_cell.length_c   1.000
_cell.angle_alpha   90.00
_cell.angle_beta   90.00
_cell.angle_gamma   90.00
#
_symmetry.space_group_name_H-M   'P 1'
#
loop_
_entity.id
_entity.type
_entity.pdbx_description
1 polymer ?
#
loop_
_entity_poly.entity_id
_entity_poly.type
_entity_poly.pdbx_seq_one_letter_code
_entity_poly.pdbx_strand_id
1 'polypeptide(L)'
;MEFRVLGALEAGTGTAMADLGPPKQRALLAILVLHVGEIVSVDRLTDLLWGDEPPRTAAHSIQIYVSELRKALEPIAGRRLIHTRPPGYQLEAGADEVDAKRFEALVARGTADLEGGEHAAAIANLRAALELWRGPALSDFAYDEFAQPYVQRFHDLHLDAVEALAAAELAGGQSGRVVPLLEAAIRDDPLRERSRELLMLALYRSGRHPEALRTYDRFRELLVEELGLEPSPPLQRLRDRVLLHDPSLVPLEPGDPTGGHTRNPYKGLQAFGEEDAPDFFGREALVERLIAAIEAGQRMIALVGPSGSGKSSVVAAGLLPRLRAGGVPGSERWIIVSVSLGPDPAADVRAAVGHAAKAPLEATGGLPTSVHGERLVLVIDGFEQLFTAADESRRTQFLSSLAAAVADPASQLIVILTLRADYYDRPLQHPEFGEVFVPGVVHVLPMSARELEAAIVTPAERVGVRVEPGLLAELVAETVARPGSLPLLQFALTELFEARTGSEVTHAGYAAFGGLRGVLSRRAEAAFLGLGAEEQRVAIQLFLRLVRLGRGTADTRRRLTLAEVTDLGTDAVALSEVLTT
;
A
#
# COMPACT_ATOMS: atom_id res chain seq x y z
N MET A 1 -1.80 -31.93 -34.36
CA MET A 1 -2.36 -30.88 -35.23
C MET A 1 -2.66 -29.69 -34.34
N GLU A 2 -2.19 -28.51 -34.69
CA GLU A 2 -2.44 -27.29 -33.89
C GLU A 2 -3.40 -26.37 -34.64
N PHE A 3 -4.42 -25.88 -33.96
CA PHE A 3 -5.36 -24.87 -34.44
C PHE A 3 -5.07 -23.55 -33.75
N ARG A 4 -4.90 -22.51 -34.52
CA ARG A 4 -4.49 -21.20 -34.02
C ARG A 4 -5.52 -20.16 -34.40
N VAL A 5 -6.10 -19.51 -33.39
CA VAL A 5 -7.10 -18.45 -33.50
C VAL A 5 -6.71 -17.16 -32.77
N LEU A 6 -5.62 -17.17 -32.01
CA LEU A 6 -5.06 -15.98 -31.36
C LEU A 6 -4.18 -15.18 -32.35
N GLY A 7 -4.80 -14.74 -33.41
CA GLY A 7 -4.27 -14.09 -34.61
C GLY A 7 -5.11 -14.45 -35.81
N ALA A 8 -4.53 -14.46 -37.03
CA ALA A 8 -5.15 -15.05 -38.18
C ALA A 8 -5.37 -16.56 -37.99
N LEU A 9 -6.44 -17.11 -38.55
CA LEU A 9 -6.74 -18.54 -38.47
C LEU A 9 -5.67 -19.35 -39.19
N GLU A 10 -5.05 -20.27 -38.48
CA GLU A 10 -4.06 -21.22 -39.01
C GLU A 10 -4.35 -22.63 -38.47
N ALA A 11 -4.03 -23.64 -39.26
CA ALA A 11 -4.05 -25.02 -38.83
C ALA A 11 -2.85 -25.79 -39.44
N GLY A 12 -2.10 -26.49 -38.58
CA GLY A 12 -0.88 -27.14 -39.06
C GLY A 12 -0.16 -27.99 -38.01
N THR A 13 1.00 -28.52 -38.37
CA THR A 13 1.92 -29.26 -37.48
C THR A 13 3.34 -28.82 -37.78
N GLY A 14 4.01 -28.17 -36.83
CA GLY A 14 5.34 -27.61 -37.04
C GLY A 14 5.37 -26.60 -38.21
N THR A 15 6.10 -26.90 -39.26
CA THR A 15 6.22 -26.07 -40.48
C THR A 15 5.17 -26.37 -41.56
N ALA A 16 4.42 -27.48 -41.43
CA ALA A 16 3.42 -27.90 -42.40
C ALA A 16 2.05 -27.23 -42.07
N MET A 17 1.70 -26.21 -42.83
CA MET A 17 0.42 -25.49 -42.69
C MET A 17 -0.58 -25.99 -43.73
N ALA A 18 -1.85 -26.14 -43.34
CA ALA A 18 -2.93 -26.52 -44.24
C ALA A 18 -3.42 -25.32 -45.05
N ASP A 19 -3.70 -25.55 -46.35
CA ASP A 19 -4.44 -24.59 -47.14
C ASP A 19 -5.94 -24.68 -46.77
N LEU A 20 -6.43 -23.66 -46.05
CA LEU A 20 -7.80 -23.64 -45.54
C LEU A 20 -8.84 -23.17 -46.54
N GLY A 21 -8.42 -22.77 -47.74
CA GLY A 21 -9.30 -22.41 -48.85
C GLY A 21 -10.01 -21.05 -48.69
N PRO A 22 -11.17 -20.86 -49.35
CA PRO A 22 -11.86 -19.58 -49.43
C PRO A 22 -12.47 -19.12 -48.09
N PRO A 23 -12.83 -17.82 -47.98
CA PRO A 23 -13.24 -17.22 -46.69
C PRO A 23 -14.35 -17.97 -45.95
N LYS A 24 -15.43 -18.41 -46.60
CA LYS A 24 -16.54 -19.12 -45.93
C LYS A 24 -16.13 -20.53 -45.45
N GLN A 25 -15.20 -21.18 -46.11
CA GLN A 25 -14.61 -22.45 -45.66
C GLN A 25 -13.73 -22.24 -44.44
N ARG A 26 -12.93 -21.17 -44.43
CA ARG A 26 -12.15 -20.76 -43.27
C ARG A 26 -13.04 -20.38 -42.09
N ALA A 27 -14.13 -19.63 -42.33
CA ALA A 27 -15.10 -19.27 -41.30
C ALA A 27 -15.74 -20.51 -40.65
N LEU A 28 -16.11 -21.52 -41.49
CA LEU A 28 -16.61 -22.80 -40.98
C LEU A 28 -15.61 -23.49 -40.03
N LEU A 29 -14.32 -23.54 -40.41
CA LEU A 29 -13.30 -24.11 -39.54
C LEU A 29 -13.17 -23.29 -38.25
N ALA A 30 -13.13 -21.95 -38.31
CA ALA A 30 -13.06 -21.09 -37.14
C ALA A 30 -14.23 -21.38 -36.17
N ILE A 31 -15.47 -21.48 -36.68
CA ILE A 31 -16.62 -21.83 -35.86
C ILE A 31 -16.45 -23.19 -35.19
N LEU A 32 -15.99 -24.21 -35.93
CA LEU A 32 -15.77 -25.54 -35.36
C LEU A 32 -14.62 -25.56 -34.31
N VAL A 33 -13.57 -24.75 -34.49
CA VAL A 33 -12.46 -24.61 -33.52
C VAL A 33 -12.96 -23.94 -32.26
N LEU A 34 -13.77 -22.88 -32.38
CA LEU A 34 -14.36 -22.18 -31.23
C LEU A 34 -15.32 -23.06 -30.41
N HIS A 35 -15.93 -24.07 -31.09
CA HIS A 35 -16.81 -25.08 -30.47
C HIS A 35 -16.17 -26.47 -30.42
N VAL A 36 -14.84 -26.52 -30.24
CA VAL A 36 -14.13 -27.81 -30.24
C VAL A 36 -14.72 -28.76 -29.20
N GLY A 37 -14.97 -30.00 -29.62
CA GLY A 37 -15.60 -31.04 -28.80
C GLY A 37 -17.16 -30.99 -28.79
N GLU A 38 -17.76 -29.92 -29.27
CA GLU A 38 -19.23 -29.78 -29.35
C GLU A 38 -19.76 -30.15 -30.73
N ILE A 39 -21.03 -30.59 -30.79
CA ILE A 39 -21.74 -30.80 -32.06
C ILE A 39 -22.41 -29.49 -32.47
N VAL A 40 -21.97 -28.90 -33.59
CA VAL A 40 -22.61 -27.71 -34.16
C VAL A 40 -23.56 -28.17 -35.27
N SER A 41 -24.86 -27.88 -35.10
CA SER A 41 -25.87 -28.28 -36.07
C SER A 41 -25.72 -27.55 -37.42
N VAL A 42 -26.18 -28.17 -38.50
CA VAL A 42 -26.15 -27.56 -39.85
C VAL A 42 -26.90 -26.23 -39.86
N ASP A 43 -28.06 -26.14 -39.17
CA ASP A 43 -28.85 -24.92 -39.08
C ASP A 43 -28.02 -23.81 -38.38
N ARG A 44 -27.42 -24.11 -37.21
CA ARG A 44 -26.58 -23.15 -36.51
C ARG A 44 -25.35 -22.73 -37.33
N LEU A 45 -24.73 -23.64 -38.08
CA LEU A 45 -23.62 -23.31 -38.98
C LEU A 45 -24.10 -22.40 -40.11
N THR A 46 -25.34 -22.59 -40.60
CA THR A 46 -25.94 -21.74 -41.61
C THR A 46 -26.16 -20.33 -41.09
N ASP A 47 -26.76 -20.19 -39.91
CA ASP A 47 -27.00 -18.88 -39.26
C ASP A 47 -25.68 -18.14 -39.01
N LEU A 48 -24.68 -18.82 -38.46
CA LEU A 48 -23.36 -18.20 -38.14
C LEU A 48 -22.57 -17.81 -39.41
N LEU A 49 -22.75 -18.53 -40.54
CA LEU A 49 -22.02 -18.23 -41.77
C LEU A 49 -22.69 -17.17 -42.65
N TRP A 50 -24.01 -17.07 -42.66
CA TRP A 50 -24.76 -16.21 -43.59
C TRP A 50 -25.73 -15.24 -42.90
N GLY A 51 -25.99 -15.39 -41.60
CA GLY A 51 -26.96 -14.56 -40.88
C GLY A 51 -28.38 -14.73 -41.46
N ASP A 52 -29.05 -13.61 -41.66
CA ASP A 52 -30.44 -13.57 -42.13
C ASP A 52 -30.61 -13.88 -43.63
N GLU A 53 -29.53 -13.97 -44.42
CA GLU A 53 -29.55 -14.17 -45.87
C GLU A 53 -28.84 -15.47 -46.31
N PRO A 54 -29.25 -16.66 -45.87
CA PRO A 54 -28.63 -17.90 -46.28
C PRO A 54 -29.01 -18.26 -47.74
N PRO A 55 -28.05 -18.75 -48.55
CA PRO A 55 -28.35 -19.24 -49.88
C PRO A 55 -29.19 -20.53 -49.80
N ARG A 56 -30.05 -20.76 -50.77
CA ARG A 56 -30.89 -21.99 -50.83
C ARG A 56 -30.06 -23.28 -50.78
N THR A 57 -28.80 -23.21 -51.15
CA THR A 57 -27.83 -24.33 -51.14
C THR A 57 -26.95 -24.37 -49.90
N ALA A 58 -27.23 -23.61 -48.83
CA ALA A 58 -26.38 -23.47 -47.66
C ALA A 58 -25.94 -24.82 -47.08
N ALA A 59 -26.86 -25.72 -46.81
CA ALA A 59 -26.54 -27.06 -46.28
C ALA A 59 -25.61 -27.86 -47.20
N HIS A 60 -25.80 -27.77 -48.53
CA HIS A 60 -24.92 -28.41 -49.50
C HIS A 60 -23.53 -27.75 -49.54
N SER A 61 -23.46 -26.43 -49.46
CA SER A 61 -22.20 -25.69 -49.37
C SER A 61 -21.40 -26.07 -48.12
N ILE A 62 -22.05 -26.22 -46.96
CA ILE A 62 -21.41 -26.71 -45.75
C ILE A 62 -20.84 -28.11 -45.95
N GLN A 63 -21.56 -29.03 -46.61
CA GLN A 63 -21.02 -30.37 -46.91
C GLN A 63 -19.78 -30.31 -47.77
N ILE A 64 -19.74 -29.45 -48.79
CA ILE A 64 -18.56 -29.25 -49.66
C ILE A 64 -17.40 -28.69 -48.79
N TYR A 65 -17.63 -27.65 -48.02
CA TYR A 65 -16.58 -27.05 -47.18
C TYR A 65 -15.99 -28.05 -46.18
N VAL A 66 -16.82 -28.86 -45.53
CA VAL A 66 -16.37 -29.94 -44.65
C VAL A 66 -15.53 -30.97 -45.41
N SER A 67 -15.94 -31.33 -46.65
CA SER A 67 -15.18 -32.27 -47.46
C SER A 67 -13.78 -31.73 -47.83
N GLU A 68 -13.74 -30.45 -48.27
CA GLU A 68 -12.46 -29.82 -48.63
C GLU A 68 -11.56 -29.59 -47.39
N LEU A 69 -12.12 -29.19 -46.24
CA LEU A 69 -11.36 -29.10 -44.98
C LEU A 69 -10.79 -30.46 -44.55
N ARG A 70 -11.56 -31.53 -44.68
CA ARG A 70 -11.01 -32.89 -44.40
C ARG A 70 -9.83 -33.22 -45.29
N LYS A 71 -9.91 -32.94 -46.58
CA LYS A 71 -8.82 -33.17 -47.55
C LYS A 71 -7.57 -32.33 -47.19
N ALA A 72 -7.75 -31.15 -46.69
CA ALA A 72 -6.64 -30.25 -46.29
C ALA A 72 -6.02 -30.67 -44.95
N LEU A 73 -6.79 -31.07 -43.95
CA LEU A 73 -6.37 -31.27 -42.58
C LEU A 73 -5.93 -32.73 -42.30
N GLU A 74 -6.69 -33.72 -42.78
CA GLU A 74 -6.45 -35.14 -42.43
C GLU A 74 -5.07 -35.68 -42.86
N PRO A 75 -4.49 -35.30 -44.04
CA PRO A 75 -3.16 -35.74 -44.40
C PRO A 75 -2.06 -35.21 -43.46
N ILE A 76 -2.24 -34.00 -42.91
CA ILE A 76 -1.26 -33.39 -41.99
C ILE A 76 -1.43 -33.96 -40.57
N ALA A 77 -2.70 -34.17 -40.16
CA ALA A 77 -3.03 -34.69 -38.83
C ALA A 77 -2.80 -36.20 -38.65
N GLY A 78 -2.81 -36.96 -39.78
CA GLY A 78 -2.74 -38.42 -39.75
C GLY A 78 -3.98 -39.11 -39.17
N ARG A 79 -5.06 -38.35 -38.93
CA ARG A 79 -6.33 -38.80 -38.33
C ARG A 79 -7.50 -37.97 -38.82
N ARG A 80 -8.71 -38.50 -38.68
CA ARG A 80 -9.93 -37.71 -38.93
C ARG A 80 -10.12 -36.73 -37.78
N LEU A 81 -10.36 -35.47 -38.14
CA LEU A 81 -10.57 -34.35 -37.17
C LEU A 81 -12.03 -33.87 -37.15
N ILE A 82 -12.66 -33.76 -38.34
CA ILE A 82 -14.04 -33.30 -38.45
C ILE A 82 -14.96 -34.50 -38.62
N HIS A 83 -15.80 -34.77 -37.65
CA HIS A 83 -16.75 -35.87 -37.62
C HIS A 83 -18.15 -35.38 -37.98
N THR A 84 -18.88 -36.18 -38.80
CA THR A 84 -20.30 -36.00 -39.03
C THR A 84 -21.04 -36.62 -37.86
N ARG A 85 -21.74 -35.80 -37.07
CA ARG A 85 -22.54 -36.21 -35.91
C ARG A 85 -23.92 -35.55 -36.06
N PRO A 86 -25.00 -36.29 -36.39
CA PRO A 86 -26.31 -35.69 -36.45
C PRO A 86 -26.66 -34.90 -35.19
N PRO A 87 -27.18 -33.66 -35.31
CA PRO A 87 -27.67 -32.98 -36.52
C PRO A 87 -26.58 -32.11 -37.22
N GLY A 88 -25.28 -32.33 -37.04
CA GLY A 88 -24.27 -31.47 -37.62
C GLY A 88 -22.86 -32.05 -37.67
N TYR A 89 -21.89 -31.26 -37.34
CA TYR A 89 -20.45 -31.59 -37.36
C TYR A 89 -19.77 -31.28 -36.03
N GLN A 90 -18.74 -32.06 -35.73
CA GLN A 90 -17.92 -31.91 -34.52
C GLN A 90 -16.45 -31.91 -34.92
N LEU A 91 -15.70 -30.96 -34.43
CA LEU A 91 -14.24 -30.98 -34.49
C LEU A 91 -13.69 -31.71 -33.23
N GLU A 92 -12.93 -32.77 -33.46
CA GLU A 92 -12.26 -33.53 -32.41
C GLU A 92 -10.79 -33.14 -32.34
N ALA A 93 -10.46 -32.28 -31.35
CA ALA A 93 -9.09 -31.86 -31.03
C ALA A 93 -8.92 -31.80 -29.52
N GLY A 94 -7.70 -32.06 -29.04
CA GLY A 94 -7.35 -31.92 -27.64
C GLY A 94 -7.26 -30.44 -27.25
N ALA A 95 -7.40 -30.16 -25.95
CA ALA A 95 -7.26 -28.78 -25.44
C ALA A 95 -5.87 -28.19 -25.72
N ASP A 96 -4.85 -29.01 -25.78
CA ASP A 96 -3.47 -28.67 -26.13
C ASP A 96 -3.25 -28.45 -27.63
N GLU A 97 -4.18 -28.89 -28.47
CA GLU A 97 -4.15 -28.68 -29.93
C GLU A 97 -4.80 -27.34 -30.36
N VAL A 98 -5.41 -26.56 -29.43
CA VAL A 98 -6.03 -25.27 -29.71
C VAL A 98 -5.35 -24.18 -28.90
N ASP A 99 -4.75 -23.19 -29.56
CA ASP A 99 -3.99 -22.11 -28.91
C ASP A 99 -4.83 -21.33 -27.91
N ALA A 100 -6.10 -21.05 -28.20
CA ALA A 100 -7.02 -20.37 -27.28
C ALA A 100 -7.26 -21.19 -26.00
N LYS A 101 -7.38 -22.53 -26.10
CA LYS A 101 -7.56 -23.39 -24.92
C LYS A 101 -6.28 -23.50 -24.10
N ARG A 102 -5.14 -23.56 -24.76
CA ARG A 102 -3.83 -23.49 -24.09
C ARG A 102 -3.64 -22.17 -23.37
N PHE A 103 -4.01 -21.05 -24.00
CA PHE A 103 -3.99 -19.72 -23.42
C PHE A 103 -4.84 -19.66 -22.14
N GLU A 104 -6.13 -20.06 -22.23
CA GLU A 104 -7.05 -20.09 -21.08
C GLU A 104 -6.45 -20.93 -19.92
N ALA A 105 -5.89 -22.10 -20.21
CA ALA A 105 -5.31 -22.99 -19.21
C ALA A 105 -4.02 -22.41 -18.57
N LEU A 106 -3.18 -21.73 -19.35
CA LEU A 106 -1.96 -21.09 -18.88
C LEU A 106 -2.30 -19.85 -18.02
N VAL A 107 -3.26 -19.02 -18.42
CA VAL A 107 -3.74 -17.89 -17.64
C VAL A 107 -4.31 -18.35 -16.30
N ALA A 108 -5.19 -19.36 -16.31
CA ALA A 108 -5.78 -19.91 -15.09
C ALA A 108 -4.72 -20.43 -14.11
N ARG A 109 -3.70 -21.15 -14.62
CA ARG A 109 -2.57 -21.61 -13.79
C ARG A 109 -1.74 -20.45 -13.26
N GLY A 110 -1.38 -19.51 -14.13
CA GLY A 110 -0.57 -18.36 -13.71
C GLY A 110 -1.28 -17.48 -12.68
N THR A 111 -2.61 -17.32 -12.76
CA THR A 111 -3.40 -16.60 -11.77
C THR A 111 -3.45 -17.37 -10.44
N ALA A 112 -3.65 -18.69 -10.48
CA ALA A 112 -3.63 -19.53 -9.27
C ALA A 112 -2.24 -19.53 -8.59
N ASP A 113 -1.16 -19.58 -9.37
CA ASP A 113 0.21 -19.48 -8.87
C ASP A 113 0.46 -18.12 -8.21
N LEU A 114 -0.08 -17.04 -8.81
CA LEU A 114 0.00 -15.69 -8.24
C LEU A 114 -0.73 -15.59 -6.90
N GLU A 115 -1.95 -16.11 -6.80
CA GLU A 115 -2.73 -16.18 -5.56
C GLU A 115 -2.03 -17.05 -4.49
N GLY A 116 -1.33 -18.09 -4.92
CA GLY A 116 -0.53 -18.96 -4.07
C GLY A 116 0.82 -18.35 -3.63
N GLY A 117 1.19 -17.17 -4.15
CA GLY A 117 2.47 -16.52 -3.85
C GLY A 117 3.67 -17.06 -4.65
N GLU A 118 3.43 -17.97 -5.60
CA GLU A 118 4.46 -18.60 -6.44
C GLU A 118 4.81 -17.71 -7.66
N HIS A 119 5.33 -16.51 -7.39
CA HIS A 119 5.51 -15.46 -8.41
C HIS A 119 6.33 -15.90 -9.63
N ALA A 120 7.37 -16.71 -9.44
CA ALA A 120 8.20 -17.18 -10.55
C ALA A 120 7.43 -18.12 -11.50
N ALA A 121 6.60 -19.02 -10.95
CA ALA A 121 5.74 -19.92 -11.73
C ALA A 121 4.63 -19.13 -12.44
N ALA A 122 4.01 -18.17 -11.74
CA ALA A 122 3.01 -17.25 -12.31
C ALA A 122 3.57 -16.51 -13.54
N ILE A 123 4.73 -15.87 -13.40
CA ILE A 123 5.42 -15.17 -14.49
C ILE A 123 5.69 -16.11 -15.68
N ALA A 124 6.20 -17.31 -15.43
CA ALA A 124 6.49 -18.26 -16.49
C ALA A 124 5.23 -18.68 -17.25
N ASN A 125 4.14 -19.03 -16.54
CA ASN A 125 2.88 -19.45 -17.14
C ASN A 125 2.20 -18.30 -17.91
N LEU A 126 2.17 -17.08 -17.34
CA LEU A 126 1.52 -15.92 -17.98
C LEU A 126 2.30 -15.41 -19.19
N ARG A 127 3.64 -15.44 -19.18
CA ARG A 127 4.45 -15.15 -20.37
C ARG A 127 4.21 -16.16 -21.47
N ALA A 128 4.25 -17.45 -21.15
CA ALA A 128 3.95 -18.49 -22.11
C ALA A 128 2.53 -18.37 -22.69
N ALA A 129 1.56 -17.91 -21.91
CA ALA A 129 0.22 -17.61 -22.41
C ALA A 129 0.25 -16.47 -23.43
N LEU A 130 0.88 -15.34 -23.11
CA LEU A 130 0.93 -14.17 -24.01
C LEU A 130 1.76 -14.42 -25.28
N GLU A 131 2.76 -15.31 -25.23
CA GLU A 131 3.53 -15.73 -26.43
C GLU A 131 2.70 -16.49 -27.46
N LEU A 132 1.53 -17.01 -27.11
CA LEU A 132 0.61 -17.65 -28.07
C LEU A 132 -0.07 -16.65 -29.01
N TRP A 133 -0.05 -15.36 -28.64
CA TRP A 133 -0.66 -14.30 -29.43
C TRP A 133 0.23 -13.87 -30.60
N ARG A 134 -0.34 -13.85 -31.80
CA ARG A 134 0.33 -13.48 -33.05
C ARG A 134 -0.25 -12.18 -33.65
N GLY A 135 -1.28 -11.63 -33.00
CA GLY A 135 -2.03 -10.44 -33.41
C GLY A 135 -3.44 -10.45 -32.83
N PRO A 136 -4.36 -9.58 -33.29
CA PRO A 136 -5.75 -9.60 -32.85
C PRO A 136 -6.40 -10.94 -33.13
N ALA A 137 -7.08 -11.53 -32.13
CA ALA A 137 -7.72 -12.84 -32.27
C ALA A 137 -8.71 -12.83 -33.43
N LEU A 138 -8.74 -13.94 -34.19
CA LEU A 138 -9.65 -14.11 -35.35
C LEU A 138 -9.56 -12.95 -36.36
N SER A 139 -8.37 -12.38 -36.58
CA SER A 139 -8.18 -11.16 -37.42
C SER A 139 -8.73 -11.29 -38.82
N ASP A 140 -8.84 -12.52 -39.39
CA ASP A 140 -9.47 -12.79 -40.68
C ASP A 140 -10.97 -12.54 -40.66
N PHE A 141 -11.58 -12.52 -39.48
CA PHE A 141 -13.03 -12.46 -39.25
C PHE A 141 -13.44 -11.26 -38.38
N ALA A 142 -12.59 -10.24 -38.32
CA ALA A 142 -12.80 -9.08 -37.46
C ALA A 142 -14.15 -8.35 -37.69
N TYR A 143 -14.76 -8.52 -38.84
CA TYR A 143 -16.06 -7.90 -39.21
C TYR A 143 -17.19 -8.90 -39.33
N ASP A 144 -16.93 -10.20 -39.12
CA ASP A 144 -17.98 -11.24 -39.19
C ASP A 144 -18.72 -11.31 -37.85
N GLU A 145 -20.08 -11.27 -37.90
CA GLU A 145 -20.93 -11.26 -36.69
C GLU A 145 -20.68 -12.45 -35.77
N PHE A 146 -20.41 -13.64 -36.31
CA PHE A 146 -20.17 -14.83 -35.52
C PHE A 146 -18.90 -14.71 -34.67
N ALA A 147 -17.92 -13.92 -35.13
CA ALA A 147 -16.61 -13.80 -34.46
C ALA A 147 -16.61 -12.73 -33.35
N GLN A 148 -17.45 -11.70 -33.45
CA GLN A 148 -17.44 -10.55 -32.54
C GLN A 148 -17.48 -10.92 -31.06
N PRO A 149 -18.36 -11.79 -30.57
CA PRO A 149 -18.37 -12.17 -29.15
C PRO A 149 -17.07 -12.84 -28.68
N TYR A 150 -16.43 -13.61 -29.57
CA TYR A 150 -15.17 -14.29 -29.26
C TYR A 150 -13.97 -13.34 -29.32
N VAL A 151 -13.95 -12.44 -30.31
CA VAL A 151 -12.91 -11.40 -30.40
C VAL A 151 -12.91 -10.55 -29.14
N GLN A 152 -14.09 -10.08 -28.70
CA GLN A 152 -14.19 -9.29 -27.48
C GLN A 152 -13.77 -10.11 -26.25
N ARG A 153 -14.28 -11.32 -26.09
CA ARG A 153 -13.89 -12.21 -24.98
C ARG A 153 -12.38 -12.46 -24.93
N PHE A 154 -11.76 -12.76 -26.07
CA PHE A 154 -10.32 -12.99 -26.13
C PHE A 154 -9.54 -11.72 -25.84
N HIS A 155 -10.00 -10.57 -26.31
CA HIS A 155 -9.41 -9.28 -25.99
C HIS A 155 -9.40 -9.02 -24.47
N ASP A 156 -10.55 -9.22 -23.80
CA ASP A 156 -10.67 -9.06 -22.37
C ASP A 156 -9.73 -10.01 -21.61
N LEU A 157 -9.70 -11.30 -22.01
CA LEU A 157 -8.81 -12.30 -21.43
C LEU A 157 -7.33 -11.98 -21.67
N HIS A 158 -6.99 -11.37 -22.80
CA HIS A 158 -5.63 -10.91 -23.09
C HIS A 158 -5.22 -9.81 -22.11
N LEU A 159 -6.07 -8.82 -21.91
CA LEU A 159 -5.82 -7.74 -20.96
C LEU A 159 -5.75 -8.25 -19.51
N ASP A 160 -6.63 -9.20 -19.13
CA ASP A 160 -6.55 -9.86 -17.82
C ASP A 160 -5.20 -10.58 -17.61
N ALA A 161 -4.71 -11.27 -18.63
CA ALA A 161 -3.42 -11.95 -18.59
C ALA A 161 -2.24 -10.96 -18.48
N VAL A 162 -2.32 -9.82 -19.19
CA VAL A 162 -1.34 -8.73 -19.09
C VAL A 162 -1.31 -8.14 -17.68
N GLU A 163 -2.47 -7.89 -17.10
CA GLU A 163 -2.61 -7.36 -15.74
C GLU A 163 -2.10 -8.36 -14.69
N ALA A 164 -2.43 -9.64 -14.85
CA ALA A 164 -1.94 -10.69 -13.96
C ALA A 164 -0.41 -10.84 -14.05
N LEU A 165 0.17 -10.79 -15.27
CA LEU A 165 1.62 -10.80 -15.46
C LEU A 165 2.26 -9.56 -14.81
N ALA A 166 1.68 -8.38 -15.02
CA ALA A 166 2.18 -7.15 -14.41
C ALA A 166 2.14 -7.22 -12.87
N ALA A 167 1.07 -7.76 -12.30
CA ALA A 167 0.95 -7.98 -10.86
C ALA A 167 2.00 -8.97 -10.33
N ALA A 168 2.23 -10.08 -11.04
CA ALA A 168 3.25 -11.08 -10.69
C ALA A 168 4.68 -10.50 -10.76
N GLU A 169 5.00 -9.78 -11.82
CA GLU A 169 6.30 -9.10 -11.99
C GLU A 169 6.51 -8.02 -10.92
N LEU A 170 5.45 -7.27 -10.57
CA LEU A 170 5.50 -6.28 -9.49
C LEU A 170 5.70 -6.95 -8.12
N ALA A 171 5.06 -8.08 -7.88
CA ALA A 171 5.26 -8.86 -6.67
C ALA A 171 6.69 -9.44 -6.60
N GLY A 172 7.27 -9.82 -7.75
CA GLY A 172 8.65 -10.27 -7.87
C GLY A 172 9.70 -9.13 -8.00
N GLY A 173 9.33 -7.87 -7.73
CA GLY A 173 10.27 -6.73 -7.73
C GLY A 173 10.70 -6.19 -9.11
N GLN A 174 10.14 -6.68 -10.21
CA GLN A 174 10.55 -6.35 -11.58
C GLN A 174 9.80 -5.15 -12.18
N SER A 175 9.64 -4.07 -11.42
CA SER A 175 8.76 -2.93 -11.74
C SER A 175 9.04 -2.27 -13.10
N GLY A 176 10.31 -2.18 -13.51
CA GLY A 176 10.67 -1.51 -14.77
C GLY A 176 10.22 -2.26 -16.03
N ARG A 177 10.02 -3.58 -15.95
CA ARG A 177 9.67 -4.41 -17.12
C ARG A 177 8.20 -4.30 -17.53
N VAL A 178 7.34 -3.98 -16.58
CA VAL A 178 5.88 -3.98 -16.81
C VAL A 178 5.36 -2.65 -17.37
N VAL A 179 6.13 -1.56 -17.26
CA VAL A 179 5.71 -0.24 -17.73
C VAL A 179 5.32 -0.25 -19.21
N PRO A 180 6.17 -0.71 -20.17
CA PRO A 180 5.79 -0.73 -21.58
C PRO A 180 4.59 -1.62 -21.89
N LEU A 181 4.45 -2.73 -21.15
CA LEU A 181 3.34 -3.68 -21.29
C LEU A 181 2.01 -3.04 -20.88
N LEU A 182 1.99 -2.37 -19.73
CA LEU A 182 0.80 -1.69 -19.23
C LEU A 182 0.45 -0.44 -20.06
N GLU A 183 1.43 0.29 -20.58
CA GLU A 183 1.20 1.39 -21.52
C GLU A 183 0.55 0.91 -22.83
N ALA A 184 0.90 -0.30 -23.31
CA ALA A 184 0.24 -0.91 -24.44
C ALA A 184 -1.21 -1.29 -24.10
N ALA A 185 -1.45 -1.96 -22.99
CA ALA A 185 -2.79 -2.33 -22.54
C ALA A 185 -3.72 -1.11 -22.37
N ILE A 186 -3.21 0.01 -21.85
CA ILE A 186 -3.94 1.27 -21.71
C ILE A 186 -4.27 1.91 -23.07
N ARG A 187 -3.43 1.72 -24.09
CA ARG A 187 -3.77 2.20 -25.45
C ARG A 187 -4.88 1.36 -26.09
N ASP A 188 -4.88 0.05 -25.81
CA ASP A 188 -5.88 -0.88 -26.34
C ASP A 188 -7.25 -0.72 -25.65
N ASP A 189 -7.26 -0.48 -24.34
CA ASP A 189 -8.46 -0.14 -23.56
C ASP A 189 -8.20 1.05 -22.61
N PRO A 190 -8.50 2.28 -23.06
CA PRO A 190 -8.27 3.49 -22.28
C PRO A 190 -9.11 3.63 -21.02
N LEU A 191 -10.23 2.92 -20.88
CA LEU A 191 -11.09 3.01 -19.70
C LEU A 191 -10.78 1.97 -18.63
N ARG A 192 -9.84 1.06 -18.89
CA ARG A 192 -9.48 -0.01 -17.97
C ARG A 192 -8.66 0.50 -16.78
N GLU A 193 -9.32 0.61 -15.66
CA GLU A 193 -8.77 1.22 -14.44
C GLU A 193 -7.64 0.39 -13.81
N ARG A 194 -7.77 -0.96 -13.85
CA ARG A 194 -6.79 -1.88 -13.25
C ARG A 194 -5.40 -1.75 -13.88
N SER A 195 -5.33 -1.63 -15.20
CA SER A 195 -4.04 -1.40 -15.90
C SER A 195 -3.37 -0.10 -15.46
N ARG A 196 -4.16 0.95 -15.15
CA ARG A 196 -3.63 2.23 -14.66
C ARG A 196 -3.15 2.14 -13.22
N GLU A 197 -3.89 1.43 -12.37
CA GLU A 197 -3.47 1.15 -10.99
C GLU A 197 -2.10 0.47 -10.97
N LEU A 198 -1.94 -0.59 -11.77
CA LEU A 198 -0.67 -1.32 -11.88
C LEU A 198 0.45 -0.45 -12.49
N LEU A 199 0.15 0.39 -13.49
CA LEU A 199 1.11 1.31 -14.07
C LEU A 199 1.57 2.36 -13.07
N MET A 200 0.66 2.95 -12.30
CA MET A 200 1.01 3.90 -11.24
C MET A 200 1.94 3.26 -10.21
N LEU A 201 1.63 2.03 -9.79
CA LEU A 201 2.46 1.28 -8.85
C LEU A 201 3.84 0.94 -9.44
N ALA A 202 3.89 0.52 -10.71
CA ALA A 202 5.14 0.23 -11.43
C ALA A 202 6.04 1.48 -11.56
N LEU A 203 5.46 2.61 -11.94
CA LEU A 203 6.17 3.89 -12.04
C LEU A 203 6.67 4.37 -10.68
N TYR A 204 5.83 4.29 -9.65
CA TYR A 204 6.21 4.64 -8.29
C TYR A 204 7.42 3.81 -7.82
N ARG A 205 7.34 2.49 -7.92
CA ARG A 205 8.42 1.56 -7.54
C ARG A 205 9.70 1.72 -8.37
N SER A 206 9.59 2.30 -9.56
CA SER A 206 10.72 2.65 -10.43
C SER A 206 11.29 4.05 -10.16
N GLY A 207 10.85 4.74 -9.11
CA GLY A 207 11.28 6.11 -8.77
C GLY A 207 10.67 7.21 -9.66
N ARG A 208 9.73 6.87 -10.57
CA ARG A 208 9.09 7.79 -11.52
C ARG A 208 7.79 8.38 -10.96
N HIS A 209 7.85 8.90 -9.73
CA HIS A 209 6.68 9.37 -8.97
C HIS A 209 5.84 10.42 -9.71
N PRO A 210 6.45 11.46 -10.36
CA PRO A 210 5.65 12.45 -11.11
C PRO A 210 4.87 11.86 -12.28
N GLU A 211 5.38 10.78 -12.88
CA GLU A 211 4.70 10.11 -13.98
C GLU A 211 3.55 9.22 -13.50
N ALA A 212 3.69 8.60 -12.32
CA ALA A 212 2.61 7.89 -11.67
C ALA A 212 1.41 8.81 -11.42
N LEU A 213 1.64 10.01 -10.87
CA LEU A 213 0.58 11.00 -10.63
C LEU A 213 -0.06 11.50 -11.92
N ARG A 214 0.75 11.82 -12.95
CA ARG A 214 0.21 12.20 -14.27
C ARG A 214 -0.63 11.10 -14.92
N THR A 215 -0.35 9.84 -14.64
CA THR A 215 -1.18 8.72 -15.12
C THR A 215 -2.57 8.77 -14.51
N TYR A 216 -2.68 9.10 -13.22
CA TYR A 216 -3.95 9.32 -12.55
C TYR A 216 -4.71 10.51 -13.12
N ASP A 217 -4.05 11.68 -13.24
CA ASP A 217 -4.68 12.93 -13.68
C ASP A 217 -5.28 12.79 -15.09
N ARG A 218 -4.52 12.23 -16.02
CA ARG A 218 -4.99 11.96 -17.39
C ARG A 218 -6.18 11.00 -17.42
N PHE A 219 -6.20 10.02 -16.54
CA PHE A 219 -7.33 9.09 -16.47
C PHE A 219 -8.56 9.75 -15.89
N ARG A 220 -8.41 10.56 -14.86
CA ARG A 220 -9.50 11.33 -14.29
C ARG A 220 -10.12 12.26 -15.34
N GLU A 221 -9.30 13.00 -16.09
CA GLU A 221 -9.75 13.86 -17.18
C GLU A 221 -10.56 13.06 -18.21
N LEU A 222 -10.05 11.90 -18.66
CA LEU A 222 -10.72 11.02 -19.61
C LEU A 222 -12.08 10.53 -19.07
N LEU A 223 -12.13 10.06 -17.80
CA LEU A 223 -13.38 9.58 -17.20
C LEU A 223 -14.44 10.68 -17.07
N VAL A 224 -14.02 11.88 -16.70
CA VAL A 224 -14.93 13.04 -16.58
C VAL A 224 -15.44 13.45 -17.95
N GLU A 225 -14.58 13.48 -18.98
CA GLU A 225 -14.98 13.85 -20.34
C GLU A 225 -15.92 12.83 -20.99
N GLU A 226 -15.63 11.54 -20.87
CA GLU A 226 -16.39 10.50 -21.58
C GLU A 226 -17.62 9.99 -20.81
N LEU A 227 -17.53 9.89 -19.49
CA LEU A 227 -18.55 9.24 -18.67
C LEU A 227 -19.13 10.14 -17.57
N GLY A 228 -18.54 11.31 -17.30
CA GLY A 228 -18.94 12.18 -16.18
C GLY A 228 -18.65 11.56 -14.80
N LEU A 229 -17.70 10.64 -14.71
CA LEU A 229 -17.40 9.88 -13.49
C LEU A 229 -16.01 10.28 -12.94
N GLU A 230 -15.85 10.13 -11.64
CA GLU A 230 -14.53 10.18 -10.97
C GLU A 230 -13.93 8.76 -10.90
N PRO A 231 -12.59 8.63 -10.84
CA PRO A 231 -11.91 7.35 -10.61
C PRO A 231 -12.43 6.63 -9.36
N SER A 232 -12.30 5.31 -9.34
CA SER A 232 -12.77 4.50 -8.22
C SER A 232 -12.04 4.83 -6.90
N PRO A 233 -12.68 4.60 -5.73
CA PRO A 233 -12.04 4.83 -4.44
C PRO A 233 -10.69 4.10 -4.23
N PRO A 234 -10.47 2.87 -4.75
CA PRO A 234 -9.17 2.23 -4.70
C PRO A 234 -8.07 3.02 -5.42
N LEU A 235 -8.33 3.52 -6.64
CA LEU A 235 -7.36 4.28 -7.42
C LEU A 235 -7.10 5.66 -6.81
N GLN A 236 -8.12 6.32 -6.24
CA GLN A 236 -7.96 7.54 -5.45
C GLN A 236 -7.04 7.32 -4.25
N ARG A 237 -7.28 6.24 -3.49
CA ARG A 237 -6.39 5.87 -2.36
C ARG A 237 -4.96 5.59 -2.81
N LEU A 238 -4.78 4.93 -3.95
CA LEU A 238 -3.43 4.70 -4.49
C LEU A 238 -2.72 6.03 -4.82
N ARG A 239 -3.42 6.98 -5.46
CA ARG A 239 -2.89 8.33 -5.70
C ARG A 239 -2.44 8.99 -4.40
N ASP A 240 -3.30 8.98 -3.37
CA ASP A 240 -3.01 9.59 -2.08
C ASP A 240 -1.79 8.92 -1.41
N ARG A 241 -1.71 7.59 -1.47
CA ARG A 241 -0.54 6.84 -0.99
C ARG A 241 0.74 7.17 -1.78
N VAL A 242 0.66 7.38 -3.09
CA VAL A 242 1.79 7.81 -3.92
C VAL A 242 2.22 9.23 -3.54
N LEU A 243 1.27 10.16 -3.33
CA LEU A 243 1.54 11.52 -2.85
C LEU A 243 2.22 11.54 -1.49
N LEU A 244 1.78 10.65 -0.58
CA LEU A 244 2.32 10.52 0.78
C LEU A 244 3.63 9.70 0.83
N HIS A 245 4.13 9.22 -0.30
CA HIS A 245 5.27 8.30 -0.36
C HIS A 245 5.12 7.10 0.61
N ASP A 246 3.92 6.51 0.65
CA ASP A 246 3.58 5.41 1.55
C ASP A 246 4.55 4.24 1.37
N PRO A 247 5.35 3.88 2.40
CA PRO A 247 6.35 2.81 2.33
C PRO A 247 5.75 1.44 1.98
N SER A 248 4.47 1.22 2.28
CA SER A 248 3.78 -0.03 1.98
C SER A 248 3.52 -0.26 0.49
N LEU A 249 3.75 0.75 -0.37
CA LEU A 249 3.72 0.60 -1.83
C LEU A 249 4.96 -0.12 -2.38
N VAL A 250 6.04 -0.21 -1.60
CA VAL A 250 7.27 -0.93 -1.96
C VAL A 250 7.15 -2.37 -1.46
N PRO A 251 7.37 -3.41 -2.29
CA PRO A 251 7.33 -4.80 -1.84
C PRO A 251 8.38 -5.07 -0.78
N LEU A 252 8.04 -5.85 0.25
CA LEU A 252 9.02 -6.55 1.08
C LEU A 252 9.61 -7.69 0.23
N GLU A 253 10.84 -7.53 -0.25
CA GLU A 253 11.52 -8.59 -0.97
C GLU A 253 11.87 -9.77 -0.06
N PRO A 254 11.60 -11.03 -0.47
CA PRO A 254 12.24 -12.19 0.13
C PRO A 254 13.68 -12.27 -0.39
N GLY A 255 14.62 -12.05 0.50
CA GLY A 255 16.05 -12.16 0.42
C GLY A 255 16.74 -12.63 -0.86
N ASP A 256 17.39 -11.69 -1.56
CA ASP A 256 18.52 -11.96 -2.43
C ASP A 256 19.80 -11.37 -1.80
N PRO A 257 20.85 -12.16 -1.53
CA PRO A 257 22.04 -11.69 -0.81
C PRO A 257 23.02 -10.86 -1.66
N THR A 258 22.65 -10.43 -2.87
CA THR A 258 23.51 -9.63 -3.75
C THR A 258 22.76 -8.45 -4.38
N GLY A 259 22.64 -7.34 -3.65
CA GLY A 259 22.33 -6.02 -4.23
C GLY A 259 20.86 -5.57 -4.24
N GLY A 260 19.97 -6.13 -3.40
CA GLY A 260 18.56 -5.74 -3.28
C GLY A 260 18.36 -4.56 -2.32
N HIS A 261 17.32 -3.77 -2.55
CA HIS A 261 16.92 -2.65 -1.67
C HIS A 261 16.58 -3.17 -0.28
N THR A 262 17.52 -3.05 0.64
CA THR A 262 17.34 -3.40 2.05
C THR A 262 16.29 -2.48 2.67
N ARG A 263 15.30 -3.03 3.37
CA ARG A 263 14.27 -2.27 4.09
C ARG A 263 14.89 -1.14 4.91
N ASN A 264 14.37 0.08 4.78
CA ASN A 264 14.84 1.19 5.60
C ASN A 264 14.33 1.01 7.04
N PRO A 265 15.22 0.85 8.04
CA PRO A 265 14.81 0.64 9.42
C PRO A 265 14.49 1.94 10.16
N TYR A 266 14.72 3.11 9.52
CA TYR A 266 14.48 4.42 10.09
C TYR A 266 13.12 4.96 9.65
N LYS A 267 12.44 5.72 10.52
CA LYS A 267 11.03 6.15 10.31
C LYS A 267 10.87 7.60 9.89
N GLY A 268 11.95 8.32 9.66
CA GLY A 268 11.89 9.73 9.30
C GLY A 268 11.26 10.59 10.41
N LEU A 269 10.24 11.35 10.08
CA LEU A 269 9.52 12.20 11.03
C LEU A 269 8.41 11.45 11.80
N GLN A 270 8.11 10.21 11.44
CA GLN A 270 7.07 9.42 12.09
C GLN A 270 7.58 8.81 13.42
N ALA A 271 6.66 8.58 14.35
CA ALA A 271 6.97 7.81 15.55
C ALA A 271 7.07 6.31 15.21
N PHE A 272 7.94 5.59 15.91
CA PHE A 272 7.98 4.13 15.84
C PHE A 272 6.68 3.55 16.42
N GLY A 273 5.99 2.71 15.65
CA GLY A 273 4.82 1.96 16.06
C GLY A 273 5.18 0.61 16.68
N GLU A 274 4.17 -0.17 17.06
CA GLU A 274 4.36 -1.50 17.68
C GLU A 274 5.00 -2.48 16.70
N GLU A 275 4.69 -2.38 15.41
CA GLU A 275 5.30 -3.15 14.31
C GLU A 275 6.78 -2.86 14.09
N ASP A 276 7.24 -1.68 14.52
CA ASP A 276 8.63 -1.25 14.37
C ASP A 276 9.53 -1.67 15.54
N ALA A 277 9.00 -2.37 16.54
CA ALA A 277 9.74 -2.85 17.70
C ALA A 277 11.08 -3.55 17.36
N PRO A 278 11.18 -4.33 16.27
CA PRO A 278 12.45 -4.95 15.89
C PRO A 278 13.56 -3.96 15.53
N ASP A 279 13.22 -2.72 15.17
CA ASP A 279 14.18 -1.67 14.76
C ASP A 279 14.33 -0.56 15.81
N PHE A 280 13.67 -0.69 16.96
CA PHE A 280 13.67 0.30 18.03
C PHE A 280 14.74 -0.01 19.05
N PHE A 281 15.81 0.79 19.08
CA PHE A 281 16.98 0.61 19.94
C PHE A 281 17.38 1.90 20.66
N GLY A 282 18.22 1.74 21.72
CA GLY A 282 18.79 2.84 22.48
C GLY A 282 17.90 3.38 23.60
N ARG A 283 16.78 2.71 23.90
CA ARG A 283 15.88 3.07 25.00
C ARG A 283 15.59 1.91 25.94
N GLU A 284 16.37 0.85 25.88
CA GLU A 284 16.18 -0.38 26.64
C GLU A 284 16.11 -0.10 28.14
N ALA A 285 17.03 0.69 28.68
CA ALA A 285 17.07 1.04 30.11
C ALA A 285 15.80 1.81 30.56
N LEU A 286 15.24 2.66 29.70
CA LEU A 286 13.98 3.36 29.99
C LEU A 286 12.81 2.38 29.98
N VAL A 287 12.75 1.49 29.00
CA VAL A 287 11.69 0.46 28.89
C VAL A 287 11.73 -0.47 30.11
N GLU A 288 12.92 -0.93 30.53
CA GLU A 288 13.06 -1.77 31.73
C GLU A 288 12.60 -1.04 33.01
N ARG A 289 12.85 0.25 33.13
CA ARG A 289 12.31 1.05 34.25
C ARG A 289 10.79 1.10 34.25
N LEU A 290 10.16 1.20 33.07
CA LEU A 290 8.70 1.20 32.96
C LEU A 290 8.11 -0.18 33.32
N ILE A 291 8.74 -1.25 32.87
CA ILE A 291 8.37 -2.63 33.22
C ILE A 291 8.47 -2.81 34.75
N ALA A 292 9.58 -2.44 35.36
CA ALA A 292 9.79 -2.55 36.81
C ALA A 292 8.76 -1.73 37.61
N ALA A 293 8.38 -0.54 37.13
CA ALA A 293 7.32 0.25 37.76
C ALA A 293 5.96 -0.47 37.74
N ILE A 294 5.61 -1.09 36.60
CA ILE A 294 4.38 -1.88 36.47
C ILE A 294 4.41 -3.11 37.37
N GLU A 295 5.52 -3.83 37.44
CA GLU A 295 5.72 -4.99 38.35
C GLU A 295 5.62 -4.60 39.82
N ALA A 296 6.11 -3.41 40.17
CA ALA A 296 5.97 -2.84 41.52
C ALA A 296 4.53 -2.41 41.86
N GLY A 297 3.57 -2.61 40.95
CA GLY A 297 2.15 -2.32 41.16
C GLY A 297 1.76 -0.87 40.84
N GLN A 298 2.60 -0.10 40.18
CA GLN A 298 2.28 1.27 39.76
C GLN A 298 1.19 1.25 38.69
N ARG A 299 0.08 1.96 38.94
CA ARG A 299 -1.08 1.99 38.06
C ARG A 299 -1.20 3.26 37.22
N MET A 300 -0.47 4.32 37.58
CA MET A 300 -0.32 5.54 36.77
C MET A 300 1.13 5.68 36.38
N ILE A 301 1.42 5.75 35.07
CA ILE A 301 2.75 5.98 34.51
C ILE A 301 2.66 7.13 33.52
N ALA A 302 3.38 8.21 33.80
CA ALA A 302 3.36 9.42 33.00
C ALA A 302 4.77 9.68 32.44
N LEU A 303 4.95 9.44 31.13
CA LEU A 303 6.21 9.78 30.45
C LEU A 303 6.22 11.28 30.13
N VAL A 304 7.08 12.02 30.82
CA VAL A 304 7.20 13.48 30.66
C VAL A 304 8.53 13.83 30.00
N GLY A 305 8.50 14.67 28.98
CA GLY A 305 9.72 15.13 28.30
C GLY A 305 9.43 16.11 27.17
N PRO A 306 10.47 16.73 26.60
CA PRO A 306 10.33 17.67 25.50
C PRO A 306 9.65 17.05 24.28
N SER A 307 9.11 17.89 23.37
CA SER A 307 8.64 17.42 22.06
C SER A 307 9.81 16.79 21.31
N GLY A 308 9.56 15.66 20.62
CA GLY A 308 10.62 14.95 19.89
C GLY A 308 11.62 14.17 20.74
N SER A 309 11.34 13.94 22.04
CA SER A 309 12.21 13.10 22.91
C SER A 309 11.98 11.59 22.76
N GLY A 310 11.03 11.16 21.91
CA GLY A 310 10.72 9.76 21.65
C GLY A 310 9.72 9.11 22.61
N LYS A 311 8.92 9.88 23.38
CA LYS A 311 7.92 9.35 24.34
C LYS A 311 6.95 8.36 23.71
N SER A 312 6.30 8.74 22.61
CA SER A 312 5.34 7.89 21.89
C SER A 312 5.99 6.60 21.39
N SER A 313 7.19 6.71 20.82
CA SER A 313 7.96 5.55 20.33
C SER A 313 8.39 4.61 21.47
N VAL A 314 8.80 5.15 22.64
CA VAL A 314 9.14 4.33 23.83
C VAL A 314 7.93 3.52 24.30
N VAL A 315 6.74 4.12 24.28
CA VAL A 315 5.51 3.39 24.64
C VAL A 315 5.18 2.39 23.54
N ALA A 316 4.99 2.84 22.29
CA ALA A 316 4.48 2.00 21.21
C ALA A 316 5.46 0.88 20.80
N ALA A 317 6.73 1.22 20.50
CA ALA A 317 7.70 0.25 20.01
C ALA A 317 8.54 -0.41 21.13
N GLY A 318 8.65 0.25 22.28
CA GLY A 318 9.43 -0.27 23.41
C GLY A 318 8.58 -1.07 24.41
N LEU A 319 7.60 -0.43 25.02
CA LEU A 319 6.88 -1.00 26.17
C LEU A 319 5.77 -1.98 25.75
N LEU A 320 4.89 -1.60 24.80
CA LEU A 320 3.74 -2.43 24.43
C LEU A 320 4.11 -3.81 23.89
N PRO A 321 5.11 -3.97 23.00
CA PRO A 321 5.55 -5.28 22.54
C PRO A 321 6.06 -6.18 23.68
N ARG A 322 6.76 -5.57 24.66
CA ARG A 322 7.26 -6.28 25.85
C ARG A 322 6.12 -6.76 26.75
N LEU A 323 5.08 -5.95 26.95
CA LEU A 323 3.87 -6.37 27.70
C LEU A 323 3.15 -7.51 27.00
N ARG A 324 2.96 -7.43 25.67
CA ARG A 324 2.34 -8.50 24.88
C ARG A 324 3.14 -9.80 24.89
N ALA A 325 4.45 -9.71 24.98
CA ALA A 325 5.36 -10.86 25.09
C ALA A 325 5.47 -11.44 26.51
N GLY A 326 4.66 -10.96 27.50
CA GLY A 326 4.72 -11.44 28.87
C GLY A 326 5.87 -10.86 29.70
N GLY A 327 6.37 -9.67 29.32
CA GLY A 327 7.45 -8.97 30.03
C GLY A 327 7.11 -8.60 31.47
N VAL A 328 5.83 -8.58 31.83
CA VAL A 328 5.31 -8.60 33.19
C VAL A 328 4.48 -9.87 33.36
N PRO A 329 4.60 -10.65 34.44
CA PRO A 329 3.84 -11.89 34.60
C PRO A 329 2.35 -11.72 34.37
N GLY A 330 1.80 -12.45 33.39
CA GLY A 330 0.36 -12.42 33.01
C GLY A 330 -0.02 -11.29 32.06
N SER A 331 0.92 -10.43 31.64
CA SER A 331 0.62 -9.28 30.76
C SER A 331 0.25 -9.66 29.33
N GLU A 332 0.53 -10.88 28.90
CA GLU A 332 0.10 -11.43 27.61
C GLU A 332 -1.42 -11.53 27.44
N ARG A 333 -2.17 -11.50 28.56
CA ARG A 333 -3.64 -11.52 28.58
C ARG A 333 -4.27 -10.15 28.77
N TRP A 334 -3.48 -9.13 29.05
CA TRP A 334 -4.01 -7.80 29.33
C TRP A 334 -4.60 -7.18 28.06
N ILE A 335 -5.68 -6.45 28.25
CA ILE A 335 -6.31 -5.68 27.16
C ILE A 335 -5.63 -4.32 27.08
N ILE A 336 -4.93 -4.09 25.99
CA ILE A 336 -4.20 -2.82 25.77
C ILE A 336 -5.01 -1.98 24.78
N VAL A 337 -5.35 -0.75 25.17
CA VAL A 337 -6.14 0.19 24.39
C VAL A 337 -5.41 1.52 24.30
N SER A 338 -5.12 1.97 23.09
CA SER A 338 -4.55 3.28 22.83
C SER A 338 -5.66 4.26 22.42
N VAL A 339 -5.63 5.46 22.97
CA VAL A 339 -6.63 6.51 22.71
C VAL A 339 -5.96 7.87 22.52
N SER A 340 -6.47 8.65 21.58
CA SER A 340 -6.22 10.10 21.45
C SER A 340 -7.42 10.85 21.96
N LEU A 341 -7.21 11.87 22.79
CA LEU A 341 -8.29 12.61 23.44
C LEU A 341 -8.76 13.77 22.56
N GLY A 342 -10.07 13.84 22.33
CA GLY A 342 -10.78 14.90 21.64
C GLY A 342 -11.55 15.83 22.60
N PRO A 343 -12.61 16.49 22.08
CA PRO A 343 -13.46 17.38 22.87
C PRO A 343 -14.27 16.67 23.98
N ASP A 344 -14.49 15.36 23.86
CA ASP A 344 -15.15 14.53 24.91
C ASP A 344 -14.27 13.34 25.31
N PRO A 345 -13.27 13.56 26.19
CA PRO A 345 -12.26 12.57 26.51
C PRO A 345 -12.83 11.30 27.17
N ALA A 346 -13.92 11.42 27.92
CA ALA A 346 -14.56 10.27 28.54
C ALA A 346 -15.31 9.39 27.52
N ALA A 347 -15.93 10.01 26.51
CA ALA A 347 -16.54 9.27 25.41
C ALA A 347 -15.48 8.59 24.53
N ASP A 348 -14.35 9.26 24.27
CA ASP A 348 -13.25 8.72 23.47
C ASP A 348 -12.69 7.43 24.14
N VAL A 349 -12.43 7.47 25.45
CA VAL A 349 -11.96 6.30 26.21
C VAL A 349 -13.00 5.17 26.18
N ARG A 350 -14.28 5.48 26.44
CA ARG A 350 -15.33 4.45 26.40
C ARG A 350 -15.49 3.81 25.03
N ALA A 351 -15.43 4.60 23.97
CA ALA A 351 -15.50 4.13 22.59
C ALA A 351 -14.33 3.20 22.26
N ALA A 352 -13.10 3.60 22.59
CA ALA A 352 -11.90 2.81 22.34
C ALA A 352 -11.91 1.49 23.12
N VAL A 353 -12.28 1.52 24.40
CA VAL A 353 -12.39 0.30 25.23
C VAL A 353 -13.55 -0.58 24.76
N GLY A 354 -14.71 -0.01 24.40
CA GLY A 354 -15.84 -0.74 23.85
C GLY A 354 -15.52 -1.47 22.55
N HIS A 355 -14.73 -0.84 21.69
CA HIS A 355 -14.22 -1.47 20.47
C HIS A 355 -13.31 -2.67 20.78
N ALA A 356 -12.38 -2.53 21.73
CA ALA A 356 -11.49 -3.60 22.15
C ALA A 356 -12.26 -4.75 22.87
N ALA A 357 -13.28 -4.40 23.66
CA ALA A 357 -14.16 -5.34 24.33
C ALA A 357 -15.18 -6.03 23.40
N LYS A 358 -15.32 -5.58 22.15
CA LYS A 358 -16.37 -6.01 21.20
C LYS A 358 -17.79 -5.90 21.79
N ALA A 359 -18.01 -4.97 22.72
CA ALA A 359 -19.27 -4.71 23.39
C ALA A 359 -19.42 -3.21 23.69
N PRO A 360 -20.61 -2.61 23.47
CA PRO A 360 -20.83 -1.22 23.84
C PRO A 360 -20.78 -1.06 25.37
N LEU A 361 -20.06 -0.04 25.84
CA LEU A 361 -20.03 0.34 27.25
C LEU A 361 -21.15 1.37 27.54
N GLU A 362 -21.81 1.23 28.68
CA GLU A 362 -22.89 2.14 29.07
C GLU A 362 -22.39 3.59 29.20
N ALA A 363 -23.18 4.54 28.65
CA ALA A 363 -22.80 5.97 28.61
C ALA A 363 -22.80 6.65 29.99
N THR A 364 -23.47 6.07 31.00
CA THR A 364 -23.71 6.63 32.34
C THR A 364 -22.75 6.13 33.42
N GLY A 365 -21.83 5.20 33.11
CA GLY A 365 -20.81 4.69 34.02
C GLY A 365 -19.58 5.57 34.11
N GLY A 366 -18.76 5.37 35.15
CA GLY A 366 -17.40 5.92 35.23
C GLY A 366 -16.48 5.39 34.12
N LEU A 367 -15.18 5.72 34.18
CA LEU A 367 -14.20 5.12 33.25
C LEU A 367 -14.10 3.61 33.51
N PRO A 368 -13.94 2.79 32.44
CA PRO A 368 -13.80 1.35 32.58
C PRO A 368 -12.51 1.01 33.32
N THR A 369 -12.59 0.13 34.31
CA THR A 369 -11.45 -0.28 35.15
C THR A 369 -10.93 -1.68 34.84
N SER A 370 -11.66 -2.45 34.03
CA SER A 370 -11.28 -3.77 33.52
C SER A 370 -12.10 -4.10 32.27
N VAL A 371 -11.70 -5.12 31.52
CA VAL A 371 -12.47 -5.65 30.38
C VAL A 371 -12.57 -7.18 30.55
N HIS A 372 -13.78 -7.70 30.60
CA HIS A 372 -14.05 -9.14 30.81
C HIS A 372 -13.33 -9.75 32.03
N GLY A 373 -13.09 -8.94 33.08
CA GLY A 373 -12.33 -9.37 34.25
C GLY A 373 -10.82 -9.39 34.07
N GLU A 374 -10.32 -9.07 32.88
CA GLU A 374 -8.90 -8.94 32.60
C GLU A 374 -8.42 -7.50 32.85
N ARG A 375 -7.11 -7.36 33.11
CA ARG A 375 -6.48 -6.06 33.35
C ARG A 375 -6.51 -5.20 32.09
N LEU A 376 -6.90 -3.94 32.26
CA LEU A 376 -6.95 -2.93 31.20
C LEU A 376 -5.71 -2.02 31.27
N VAL A 377 -4.96 -1.92 30.18
CA VAL A 377 -3.91 -0.94 30.00
C VAL A 377 -4.42 0.14 29.07
N LEU A 378 -4.65 1.33 29.59
CA LEU A 378 -5.09 2.50 28.84
C LEU A 378 -3.89 3.36 28.49
N VAL A 379 -3.56 3.45 27.22
CA VAL A 379 -2.48 4.30 26.70
C VAL A 379 -3.08 5.58 26.16
N ILE A 380 -2.69 6.71 26.71
CA ILE A 380 -3.11 8.05 26.26
C ILE A 380 -1.88 8.76 25.70
N ASP A 381 -1.73 8.77 24.37
CA ASP A 381 -0.61 9.46 23.74
C ASP A 381 -0.98 10.93 23.47
N GLY A 382 -0.07 11.84 23.85
CA GLY A 382 -0.30 13.28 23.74
C GLY A 382 -1.33 13.82 24.71
N PHE A 383 -1.21 13.51 26.02
CA PHE A 383 -2.14 13.96 27.07
C PHE A 383 -2.34 15.47 27.12
N GLU A 384 -1.41 16.28 26.59
CA GLU A 384 -1.59 17.72 26.40
C GLU A 384 -2.82 18.09 25.57
N GLN A 385 -3.33 17.18 24.73
CA GLN A 385 -4.55 17.41 23.93
C GLN A 385 -5.77 17.65 24.83
N LEU A 386 -5.83 17.01 26.01
CA LEU A 386 -6.86 17.26 26.99
C LEU A 386 -7.01 18.75 27.36
N PHE A 387 -5.89 19.47 27.42
CA PHE A 387 -5.85 20.89 27.79
C PHE A 387 -6.08 21.84 26.61
N THR A 388 -6.15 21.32 25.40
CA THR A 388 -6.32 22.12 24.18
C THR A 388 -7.62 21.83 23.42
N ALA A 389 -8.17 20.61 23.55
CA ALA A 389 -9.36 20.18 22.81
C ALA A 389 -10.62 20.20 23.69
N ALA A 390 -10.52 19.80 24.97
CA ALA A 390 -11.67 19.71 25.86
C ALA A 390 -11.95 21.03 26.58
N ASP A 391 -13.22 21.34 26.79
CA ASP A 391 -13.65 22.45 27.68
C ASP A 391 -13.30 22.17 29.15
N GLU A 392 -13.31 23.20 29.98
CA GLU A 392 -12.87 23.12 31.38
C GLU A 392 -13.72 22.15 32.22
N SER A 393 -15.02 22.09 31.99
CA SER A 393 -15.93 21.20 32.74
C SER A 393 -15.64 19.72 32.42
N ARG A 394 -15.57 19.35 31.14
CA ARG A 394 -15.28 17.98 30.69
C ARG A 394 -13.88 17.54 31.10
N ARG A 395 -12.92 18.45 30.99
CA ARG A 395 -11.55 18.22 31.42
C ARG A 395 -11.47 17.89 32.91
N THR A 396 -12.08 18.71 33.77
CA THR A 396 -12.10 18.52 35.22
C THR A 396 -12.79 17.20 35.57
N GLN A 397 -13.97 16.94 35.00
CA GLN A 397 -14.69 15.68 35.21
C GLN A 397 -13.88 14.47 34.78
N PHE A 398 -13.20 14.52 33.64
CA PHE A 398 -12.35 13.44 33.17
C PHE A 398 -11.17 13.19 34.10
N LEU A 399 -10.46 14.22 34.55
CA LEU A 399 -9.34 14.10 35.48
C LEU A 399 -9.75 13.51 36.81
N SER A 400 -10.87 13.96 37.40
CA SER A 400 -11.41 13.37 38.65
C SER A 400 -11.82 11.91 38.45
N SER A 401 -12.47 11.58 37.31
CA SER A 401 -12.86 10.18 37.01
C SER A 401 -11.62 9.28 36.82
N LEU A 402 -10.58 9.79 36.17
CA LEU A 402 -9.36 9.03 35.95
C LEU A 402 -8.58 8.83 37.25
N ALA A 403 -8.51 9.86 38.12
CA ALA A 403 -7.93 9.77 39.44
C ALA A 403 -8.64 8.73 40.30
N ALA A 404 -9.97 8.79 40.36
CA ALA A 404 -10.78 7.83 41.10
C ALA A 404 -10.58 6.39 40.59
N ALA A 405 -10.58 6.19 39.26
CA ALA A 405 -10.37 4.87 38.67
C ALA A 405 -8.98 4.29 38.96
N VAL A 406 -7.94 5.12 39.01
CA VAL A 406 -6.57 4.70 39.35
C VAL A 406 -6.42 4.47 40.86
N ALA A 407 -7.05 5.30 41.70
CA ALA A 407 -6.96 5.20 43.15
C ALA A 407 -7.77 4.03 43.74
N ASP A 408 -8.81 3.55 43.06
CA ASP A 408 -9.67 2.44 43.54
C ASP A 408 -8.85 1.15 43.69
N PRO A 409 -8.75 0.56 44.90
CA PRO A 409 -8.02 -0.69 45.13
C PRO A 409 -8.54 -1.87 44.31
N ALA A 410 -9.84 -1.88 43.97
CA ALA A 410 -10.48 -2.94 43.19
C ALA A 410 -10.24 -2.81 41.68
N SER A 411 -9.75 -1.66 41.24
CA SER A 411 -9.48 -1.37 39.84
C SER A 411 -8.31 -2.20 39.29
N GLN A 412 -8.50 -2.75 38.11
CA GLN A 412 -7.45 -3.43 37.35
C GLN A 412 -6.90 -2.55 36.21
N LEU A 413 -7.16 -1.23 36.25
CA LEU A 413 -6.70 -0.26 35.29
C LEU A 413 -5.24 0.13 35.53
N ILE A 414 -4.43 0.09 34.47
CA ILE A 414 -3.13 0.74 34.37
C ILE A 414 -3.26 1.85 33.33
N VAL A 415 -2.84 3.05 33.69
CA VAL A 415 -2.82 4.21 32.77
C VAL A 415 -1.40 4.54 32.43
N ILE A 416 -1.10 4.57 31.13
CA ILE A 416 0.18 5.02 30.60
C ILE A 416 -0.12 6.25 29.76
N LEU A 417 0.47 7.38 30.11
CA LEU A 417 0.28 8.61 29.34
C LEU A 417 1.62 9.23 28.93
N THR A 418 1.62 9.88 27.79
CA THR A 418 2.74 10.73 27.38
C THR A 418 2.33 12.20 27.52
N LEU A 419 3.21 13.02 28.06
CA LEU A 419 2.97 14.43 28.29
C LEU A 419 4.20 15.26 27.89
N ARG A 420 3.97 16.36 27.22
CA ARG A 420 5.01 17.33 26.93
C ARG A 420 5.40 18.08 28.20
N ALA A 421 6.70 18.31 28.38
CA ALA A 421 7.24 18.97 29.55
C ALA A 421 6.69 20.41 29.77
N ASP A 422 6.33 21.10 28.67
CA ASP A 422 5.73 22.44 28.71
C ASP A 422 4.26 22.47 29.19
N TYR A 423 3.66 21.29 29.39
CA TYR A 423 2.31 21.12 29.96
C TYR A 423 2.34 20.49 31.36
N TYR A 424 3.50 20.29 31.95
CA TYR A 424 3.65 19.57 33.22
C TYR A 424 2.88 20.19 34.40
N ASP A 425 2.74 21.51 34.43
CA ASP A 425 2.01 22.25 35.45
C ASP A 425 0.48 22.03 35.40
N ARG A 426 -0.05 21.67 34.23
CA ARG A 426 -1.50 21.54 34.01
C ARG A 426 -2.17 20.44 34.82
N PRO A 427 -1.67 19.18 34.83
CA PRO A 427 -2.15 18.14 35.72
C PRO A 427 -2.12 18.50 37.19
N LEU A 428 -1.11 19.28 37.63
CA LEU A 428 -0.93 19.67 39.03
C LEU A 428 -1.95 20.68 39.53
N GLN A 429 -2.65 21.38 38.63
CA GLN A 429 -3.74 22.30 38.98
C GLN A 429 -5.00 21.55 39.47
N HIS A 430 -5.05 20.23 39.33
CA HIS A 430 -6.14 19.37 39.77
C HIS A 430 -5.63 18.46 40.93
N PRO A 431 -5.89 18.81 42.20
CA PRO A 431 -5.28 18.14 43.36
C PRO A 431 -5.45 16.63 43.37
N GLU A 432 -6.70 16.13 43.17
CA GLU A 432 -7.00 14.69 43.18
C GLU A 432 -6.21 13.93 42.09
N PHE A 433 -6.09 14.53 40.89
CA PHE A 433 -5.31 13.92 39.82
C PHE A 433 -3.80 14.05 40.09
N GLY A 434 -3.36 15.18 40.65
CA GLY A 434 -1.96 15.42 41.01
C GLY A 434 -1.43 14.35 41.97
N GLU A 435 -2.21 13.90 42.94
CA GLU A 435 -1.84 12.88 43.90
C GLU A 435 -1.52 11.52 43.26
N VAL A 436 -2.24 11.11 42.22
CA VAL A 436 -1.97 9.86 41.47
C VAL A 436 -0.94 10.04 40.36
N PHE A 437 -0.86 11.25 39.78
CA PHE A 437 0.04 11.59 38.67
C PHE A 437 1.49 11.69 39.11
N VAL A 438 1.81 12.47 40.16
CA VAL A 438 3.19 12.78 40.56
C VAL A 438 4.03 11.55 40.89
N PRO A 439 3.54 10.56 41.64
CA PRO A 439 4.30 9.33 41.93
C PRO A 439 4.62 8.50 40.65
N GLY A 440 3.79 8.67 39.59
CA GLY A 440 3.92 7.96 38.32
C GLY A 440 4.79 8.62 37.28
N VAL A 441 5.36 9.78 37.57
CA VAL A 441 6.13 10.53 36.57
C VAL A 441 7.48 9.87 36.29
N VAL A 442 7.71 9.59 35.02
CA VAL A 442 8.97 9.09 34.48
C VAL A 442 9.50 10.10 33.45
N HIS A 443 10.62 10.72 33.78
CA HIS A 443 11.25 11.70 32.89
C HIS A 443 11.95 11.01 31.73
N VAL A 444 11.63 11.43 30.51
CA VAL A 444 12.33 11.02 29.29
C VAL A 444 13.45 12.03 29.01
N LEU A 445 14.62 11.67 29.48
CA LEU A 445 15.83 12.48 29.32
C LEU A 445 16.37 12.38 27.87
N PRO A 446 17.18 13.36 27.42
CA PRO A 446 17.94 13.24 26.18
C PRO A 446 18.71 11.94 26.13
N MET A 447 18.90 11.37 24.96
CA MET A 447 19.71 10.17 24.77
C MET A 447 21.18 10.48 25.02
N SER A 448 21.86 9.58 25.72
CA SER A 448 23.33 9.58 25.83
C SER A 448 23.98 9.23 24.48
N ALA A 449 25.26 9.51 24.32
CA ALA A 449 26.00 9.14 23.11
C ALA A 449 25.86 7.64 22.78
N ARG A 450 25.97 6.77 23.79
CA ARG A 450 25.85 5.31 23.66
C ARG A 450 24.43 4.88 23.20
N GLU A 451 23.39 5.51 23.72
CA GLU A 451 22.00 5.24 23.31
C GLU A 451 21.76 5.70 21.87
N LEU A 452 22.35 6.85 21.47
CA LEU A 452 22.30 7.34 20.09
C LEU A 452 23.05 6.41 19.13
N GLU A 453 24.24 5.95 19.50
CA GLU A 453 25.00 4.96 18.71
C GLU A 453 24.16 3.70 18.48
N ALA A 454 23.53 3.16 19.53
CA ALA A 454 22.66 1.99 19.41
C ALA A 454 21.47 2.27 18.49
N ALA A 455 20.83 3.44 18.61
CA ALA A 455 19.69 3.84 17.79
C ALA A 455 20.05 4.10 16.30
N ILE A 456 21.32 4.40 16.00
CA ILE A 456 21.81 4.60 14.63
C ILE A 456 22.33 3.30 14.02
N VAL A 457 23.20 2.58 14.74
CA VAL A 457 23.98 1.46 14.16
C VAL A 457 23.15 0.17 14.13
N THR A 458 22.50 -0.17 15.25
CA THR A 458 21.87 -1.49 15.39
C THR A 458 20.75 -1.74 14.38
N PRO A 459 19.85 -0.77 14.08
CA PRO A 459 18.86 -0.95 13.04
C PRO A 459 19.48 -1.19 11.65
N ALA A 460 20.54 -0.43 11.31
CA ALA A 460 21.24 -0.57 10.03
C ALA A 460 21.90 -1.95 9.89
N GLU A 461 22.62 -2.40 10.92
CA GLU A 461 23.30 -3.71 10.92
C GLU A 461 22.33 -4.88 10.78
N ARG A 462 21.14 -4.79 11.40
CA ARG A 462 20.09 -5.81 11.27
C ARG A 462 19.62 -6.00 9.83
N VAL A 463 19.69 -4.96 9.04
CA VAL A 463 19.32 -5.00 7.62
C VAL A 463 20.55 -5.09 6.70
N GLY A 464 21.73 -5.43 7.24
CA GLY A 464 22.95 -5.66 6.46
C GLY A 464 23.63 -4.37 5.95
N VAL A 465 23.33 -3.21 6.56
CA VAL A 465 23.89 -1.92 6.18
C VAL A 465 24.85 -1.45 7.28
N ARG A 466 25.98 -0.88 6.90
CA ARG A 466 26.97 -0.29 7.83
C ARG A 466 26.90 1.22 7.79
N VAL A 467 27.17 1.83 8.92
CA VAL A 467 27.33 3.29 9.04
C VAL A 467 28.82 3.58 9.20
N GLU A 468 29.35 4.47 8.35
CA GLU A 468 30.76 4.87 8.42
C GLU A 468 31.11 5.48 9.80
N PRO A 469 32.21 5.05 10.47
CA PRO A 469 32.52 5.50 11.83
C PRO A 469 32.67 7.02 11.97
N GLY A 470 33.20 7.69 10.95
CA GLY A 470 33.32 9.15 10.91
C GLY A 470 31.97 9.85 10.89
N LEU A 471 31.04 9.34 10.10
CA LEU A 471 29.65 9.82 10.04
C LEU A 471 28.91 9.59 11.37
N LEU A 472 29.07 8.40 11.97
CA LEU A 472 28.46 8.07 13.26
C LEU A 472 28.86 9.07 14.34
N ALA A 473 30.15 9.36 14.44
CA ALA A 473 30.67 10.31 15.44
C ALA A 473 30.09 11.73 15.27
N GLU A 474 29.95 12.17 14.01
CA GLU A 474 29.36 13.47 13.69
C GLU A 474 27.87 13.54 13.99
N LEU A 475 27.08 12.54 13.58
CA LEU A 475 25.65 12.46 13.87
C LEU A 475 25.35 12.45 15.37
N VAL A 476 26.12 11.68 16.14
CA VAL A 476 26.01 11.64 17.61
C VAL A 476 26.34 13.00 18.21
N ALA A 477 27.48 13.61 17.82
CA ALA A 477 27.88 14.91 18.34
C ALA A 477 26.86 16.01 18.05
N GLU A 478 26.35 16.09 16.81
CA GLU A 478 25.33 17.08 16.43
C GLU A 478 24.01 16.87 17.18
N THR A 479 23.60 15.60 17.41
CA THR A 479 22.35 15.28 18.09
C THR A 479 22.42 15.58 19.58
N VAL A 480 23.55 15.25 20.25
CA VAL A 480 23.79 15.57 21.67
C VAL A 480 23.78 17.09 21.88
N ALA A 481 24.38 17.84 20.97
CA ALA A 481 24.45 19.30 21.07
C ALA A 481 23.08 19.99 20.96
N ARG A 482 22.03 19.27 20.51
CA ARG A 482 20.70 19.86 20.23
C ARG A 482 19.57 18.99 20.81
N PRO A 483 19.16 19.24 22.06
CA PRO A 483 18.02 18.53 22.64
C PRO A 483 16.75 18.65 21.77
N GLY A 484 16.04 17.53 21.55
CA GLY A 484 14.84 17.49 20.72
C GLY A 484 15.09 17.26 19.22
N SER A 485 16.33 16.98 18.80
CA SER A 485 16.70 16.72 17.40
C SER A 485 16.51 15.26 16.94
N LEU A 486 16.00 14.35 17.78
CA LEU A 486 15.78 12.95 17.40
C LEU A 486 14.91 12.77 16.14
N PRO A 487 13.79 13.49 15.93
CA PRO A 487 13.04 13.39 14.68
C PRO A 487 13.87 13.81 13.46
N LEU A 488 14.72 14.83 13.62
CA LEU A 488 15.59 15.30 12.54
C LEU A 488 16.71 14.28 12.26
N LEU A 489 17.26 13.64 13.29
CA LEU A 489 18.21 12.53 13.13
C LEU A 489 17.56 11.36 12.37
N GLN A 490 16.36 10.93 12.78
CA GLN A 490 15.64 9.85 12.12
C GLN A 490 15.35 10.18 10.65
N PHE A 491 14.94 11.42 10.37
CA PHE A 491 14.71 11.89 9.01
C PHE A 491 16.00 11.87 8.18
N ALA A 492 17.11 12.37 8.73
CA ALA A 492 18.39 12.35 8.03
C ALA A 492 18.88 10.92 7.76
N LEU A 493 18.71 10.01 8.72
CA LEU A 493 19.07 8.60 8.56
C LEU A 493 18.21 7.92 7.49
N THR A 494 16.91 8.25 7.40
CA THR A 494 16.02 7.76 6.34
C THR A 494 16.51 8.19 4.95
N GLU A 495 16.77 9.47 4.76
CA GLU A 495 17.24 10.01 3.47
C GLU A 495 18.64 9.47 3.10
N LEU A 496 19.55 9.38 4.07
CA LEU A 496 20.88 8.80 3.86
C LEU A 496 20.84 7.32 3.51
N PHE A 497 19.94 6.58 4.15
CA PHE A 497 19.75 5.16 3.88
C PHE A 497 19.20 4.94 2.46
N GLU A 498 18.28 5.77 2.00
CA GLU A 498 17.71 5.70 0.65
C GLU A 498 18.70 6.14 -0.42
N ALA A 499 19.51 7.15 -0.14
CA ALA A 499 20.51 7.68 -1.07
C ALA A 499 21.82 6.86 -1.11
N ARG A 500 21.96 5.81 -0.27
CA ARG A 500 23.19 5.03 -0.20
C ARG A 500 23.46 4.27 -1.51
N THR A 501 24.71 4.09 -1.82
CA THR A 501 25.18 3.19 -2.87
C THR A 501 25.81 1.95 -2.22
N GLY A 502 25.19 0.78 -2.42
CA GLY A 502 25.64 -0.47 -1.78
C GLY A 502 25.19 -0.59 -0.31
N SER A 503 26.00 -1.26 0.51
CA SER A 503 25.68 -1.64 1.90
C SER A 503 26.27 -0.68 2.95
N GLU A 504 26.59 0.57 2.61
CA GLU A 504 27.21 1.52 3.53
C GLU A 504 26.59 2.92 3.43
N VAL A 505 26.29 3.51 4.56
CA VAL A 505 25.89 4.92 4.70
C VAL A 505 27.17 5.72 4.99
N THR A 506 27.52 6.65 4.08
CA THR A 506 28.83 7.30 4.07
C THR A 506 28.79 8.76 4.50
N HIS A 507 29.91 9.24 5.04
CA HIS A 507 30.12 10.66 5.35
C HIS A 507 30.03 11.57 4.11
N ALA A 508 30.49 11.09 2.96
CA ALA A 508 30.38 11.83 1.70
C ALA A 508 28.92 12.09 1.31
N GLY A 509 28.01 11.08 1.49
CA GLY A 509 26.59 11.24 1.32
C GLY A 509 26.01 12.29 2.26
N TYR A 510 26.38 12.25 3.52
CA TYR A 510 25.94 13.22 4.54
C TYR A 510 26.38 14.66 4.22
N ALA A 511 27.66 14.84 3.85
CA ALA A 511 28.19 16.13 3.44
C ALA A 511 27.48 16.70 2.20
N ALA A 512 27.12 15.82 1.23
CA ALA A 512 26.34 16.19 0.06
C ALA A 512 24.93 16.69 0.42
N PHE A 513 24.35 16.23 1.53
CA PHE A 513 23.07 16.74 2.04
C PHE A 513 23.19 18.05 2.83
N GLY A 514 24.40 18.48 3.21
CA GLY A 514 24.60 19.69 4.01
C GLY A 514 24.33 19.52 5.50
N GLY A 515 24.56 18.34 6.05
CA GLY A 515 24.34 17.99 7.45
C GLY A 515 22.85 17.83 7.82
N LEU A 516 22.54 17.63 9.12
CA LEU A 516 21.18 17.42 9.61
C LEU A 516 20.18 18.52 9.19
N ARG A 517 20.64 19.77 9.11
CA ARG A 517 19.78 20.88 8.67
C ARG A 517 19.56 20.90 7.17
N GLY A 518 20.60 20.59 6.40
CA GLY A 518 20.55 20.60 4.95
C GLY A 518 19.59 19.58 4.38
N VAL A 519 19.48 18.42 5.02
CA VAL A 519 18.53 17.35 4.62
C VAL A 519 17.10 17.87 4.65
N LEU A 520 16.66 18.47 5.77
CA LEU A 520 15.30 19.01 5.91
C LEU A 520 15.03 20.18 4.97
N SER A 521 16.01 21.12 4.86
CA SER A 521 15.88 22.29 3.99
C SER A 521 15.73 21.90 2.53
N ARG A 522 16.50 20.93 2.05
CA ARG A 522 16.44 20.42 0.67
C ARG A 522 15.10 19.76 0.38
N ARG A 523 14.58 18.95 1.31
CA ARG A 523 13.27 18.29 1.16
C ARG A 523 12.13 19.31 1.13
N ALA A 524 12.17 20.29 2.04
CA ALA A 524 11.20 21.39 2.07
C ALA A 524 11.25 22.23 0.77
N GLU A 525 12.45 22.54 0.28
CA GLU A 525 12.64 23.26 -1.00
C GLU A 525 12.11 22.44 -2.17
N ALA A 526 12.42 21.14 -2.24
CA ALA A 526 11.90 20.27 -3.29
C ALA A 526 10.37 20.17 -3.27
N ALA A 527 9.77 20.04 -2.08
CA ALA A 527 8.32 20.04 -1.91
C ALA A 527 7.73 21.40 -2.36
N PHE A 528 8.33 22.51 -1.94
CA PHE A 528 7.90 23.86 -2.32
C PHE A 528 7.99 24.11 -3.82
N LEU A 529 9.08 23.70 -4.48
CA LEU A 529 9.26 23.85 -5.92
C LEU A 529 8.33 22.95 -6.75
N GLY A 530 7.82 21.87 -6.15
CA GLY A 530 6.80 21.00 -6.75
C GLY A 530 5.39 21.59 -6.74
N LEU A 531 5.14 22.64 -5.94
CA LEU A 531 3.86 23.34 -5.86
C LEU A 531 3.67 24.30 -7.04
N GLY A 532 2.43 24.49 -7.49
CA GLY A 532 2.08 25.53 -8.45
C GLY A 532 2.30 26.94 -7.89
N ALA A 533 2.39 27.95 -8.76
CA ALA A 533 2.72 29.34 -8.35
C ALA A 533 1.73 29.95 -7.32
N GLU A 534 0.44 29.59 -7.40
CA GLU A 534 -0.58 30.00 -6.43
C GLU A 534 -0.37 29.30 -5.09
N GLU A 535 -0.17 27.99 -5.11
CA GLU A 535 0.07 27.16 -3.92
C GLU A 535 1.36 27.59 -3.20
N GLN A 536 2.43 27.93 -3.93
CA GLN A 536 3.66 28.48 -3.36
C GLN A 536 3.40 29.78 -2.59
N ARG A 537 2.56 30.69 -3.14
CA ARG A 537 2.19 31.94 -2.45
C ARG A 537 1.44 31.67 -1.15
N VAL A 538 0.49 30.73 -1.19
CA VAL A 538 -0.29 30.30 0.00
C VAL A 538 0.62 29.64 1.03
N ALA A 539 1.55 28.75 0.59
CA ALA A 539 2.52 28.10 1.46
C ALA A 539 3.38 29.12 2.23
N ILE A 540 3.93 30.13 1.51
CA ILE A 540 4.71 31.19 2.15
C ILE A 540 3.89 31.91 3.23
N GLN A 541 2.65 32.31 2.91
CA GLN A 541 1.79 33.00 3.87
C GLN A 541 1.44 32.13 5.09
N LEU A 542 1.19 30.83 4.88
CA LEU A 542 0.92 29.87 5.93
C LEU A 542 2.12 29.73 6.88
N PHE A 543 3.32 29.49 6.33
CA PHE A 543 4.54 29.33 7.13
C PHE A 543 4.91 30.60 7.90
N LEU A 544 4.75 31.78 7.29
CA LEU A 544 4.98 33.05 7.98
C LEU A 544 4.03 33.26 9.17
N ARG A 545 2.80 32.75 9.10
CA ARG A 545 1.84 32.81 10.22
C ARG A 545 2.09 31.74 11.29
N LEU A 546 2.72 30.63 10.94
CA LEU A 546 3.08 29.56 11.89
C LEU A 546 4.30 29.89 12.77
N VAL A 547 5.04 30.93 12.43
CA VAL A 547 6.23 31.36 13.17
C VAL A 547 5.96 32.69 13.87
N ARG A 548 6.25 32.76 15.16
CA ARG A 548 6.33 34.03 15.90
C ARG A 548 7.81 34.41 16.05
N LEU A 549 8.19 35.48 15.38
CA LEU A 549 9.56 36.01 15.47
C LEU A 549 9.88 36.48 16.89
N GLY A 550 10.95 35.97 17.49
CA GLY A 550 11.43 36.39 18.79
C GLY A 550 12.20 37.72 18.69
N ARG A 551 11.79 38.75 19.44
CA ARG A 551 12.55 39.98 19.59
C ARG A 551 13.71 39.76 20.58
N GLY A 552 14.86 39.28 20.08
CA GLY A 552 16.02 38.97 20.91
C GLY A 552 15.97 37.61 21.63
N THR A 553 14.99 36.78 21.35
CA THR A 553 14.83 35.38 21.78
C THR A 553 14.66 34.48 20.55
N ALA A 554 14.82 33.16 20.72
CA ALA A 554 14.57 32.22 19.63
C ALA A 554 13.14 32.32 19.10
N ASP A 555 12.96 32.16 17.79
CA ASP A 555 11.65 32.10 17.16
C ASP A 555 10.82 30.94 17.73
N THR A 556 9.53 31.16 17.93
CA THR A 556 8.64 30.18 18.52
C THR A 556 7.52 29.79 17.55
N ARG A 557 7.06 28.53 17.64
CA ARG A 557 5.91 28.06 16.89
C ARG A 557 4.63 28.77 17.35
N ARG A 558 3.80 29.17 16.40
CA ARG A 558 2.42 29.63 16.62
C ARG A 558 1.46 28.57 16.07
N ARG A 559 0.35 28.35 16.76
CA ARG A 559 -0.78 27.60 16.22
C ARG A 559 -1.68 28.52 15.42
N LEU A 560 -2.16 28.05 14.29
CA LEU A 560 -3.23 28.69 13.53
C LEU A 560 -4.55 27.98 13.84
N THR A 561 -5.62 28.76 13.92
CA THR A 561 -6.99 28.22 13.95
C THR A 561 -7.43 27.89 12.53
N LEU A 562 -8.40 26.97 12.39
CA LEU A 562 -8.96 26.64 11.07
C LEU A 562 -9.56 27.88 10.38
N ALA A 563 -10.13 28.82 11.14
CA ALA A 563 -10.63 30.09 10.62
C ALA A 563 -9.50 30.94 10.00
N GLU A 564 -8.34 31.04 10.66
CA GLU A 564 -7.17 31.77 10.12
C GLU A 564 -6.59 31.10 8.86
N VAL A 565 -6.75 29.78 8.73
CA VAL A 565 -6.34 29.03 7.53
C VAL A 565 -7.36 29.26 6.40
N THR A 566 -8.66 29.25 6.70
CA THR A 566 -9.73 29.51 5.74
C THR A 566 -9.66 30.94 5.16
N ASP A 567 -9.20 31.90 5.95
CA ASP A 567 -8.98 33.29 5.51
C ASP A 567 -7.84 33.43 4.46
N LEU A 568 -7.04 32.37 4.23
CA LEU A 568 -6.02 32.33 3.17
C LEU A 568 -6.60 31.97 1.79
N GLY A 569 -7.87 31.55 1.71
CA GLY A 569 -8.57 31.10 0.51
C GLY A 569 -8.83 29.59 0.49
N THR A 570 -9.67 29.12 -0.44
CA THR A 570 -10.05 27.70 -0.57
C THR A 570 -8.86 26.77 -0.80
N ASP A 571 -7.83 27.24 -1.50
CA ASP A 571 -6.63 26.47 -1.77
C ASP A 571 -5.75 26.28 -0.52
N ALA A 572 -5.89 27.15 0.48
CA ALA A 572 -5.15 27.05 1.73
C ALA A 572 -5.61 25.89 2.63
N VAL A 573 -6.86 25.47 2.54
CA VAL A 573 -7.37 24.30 3.31
C VAL A 573 -6.78 23.03 2.73
N ALA A 574 -6.81 22.87 1.42
CA ALA A 574 -6.20 21.74 0.73
C ALA A 574 -4.66 21.70 0.96
N LEU A 575 -4.01 22.86 0.95
CA LEU A 575 -2.58 22.95 1.21
C LEU A 575 -2.24 22.68 2.69
N SER A 576 -3.09 23.09 3.64
CA SER A 576 -2.93 22.77 5.06
C SER A 576 -3.01 21.26 5.31
N GLU A 577 -3.89 20.55 4.62
CA GLU A 577 -3.97 19.09 4.66
C GLU A 577 -2.71 18.43 4.09
N VAL A 578 -2.17 18.96 3.00
CA VAL A 578 -0.91 18.49 2.39
C VAL A 578 0.32 18.77 3.26
N LEU A 579 0.32 19.86 4.04
CA LEU A 579 1.46 20.26 4.88
C LEU A 579 1.38 19.73 6.32
N THR A 580 0.22 19.22 6.76
CA THR A 580 0.06 18.59 8.09
C THR A 580 0.36 17.09 8.09
N THR A 581 0.42 16.47 6.92
CA THR A 581 0.86 15.07 6.68
C THR A 581 2.33 15.01 6.32
#